data_2a7554d201858d4aaf34f4205ca979d1
#
_entry.id   2a7554d201858d4aaf34f4205ca979d1
#
_cell.length_a   1.000
_cell.length_b   1.000
_cell.length_c   1.000
_cell.angle_alpha   90.00
_cell.angle_beta   90.00
_cell.angle_gamma   90.00
#
_symmetry.space_group_name_H-M   'P 1'
#
loop_
_entity.id
_entity.type
_entity.pdbx_description
1 polymer ?
#
loop_
_entity_poly.entity_id
_entity_poly.type
_entity_poly.pdbx_seq_one_letter_code
_entity_poly.pdbx_strand_id
1 'polypeptide(L)'
;LESIERWQDENPTQVIDSVFYDYLQKFRPPSHSGMVEYYGNLMNTLWTWGSDFMTRNVVGVQAKREVDTRDTPIPLMDDGQWSSTIEQFSDAVLSLVRPCLYPSTKKWDVEISGKQQLLVSCSKRKLGPANFNSWVYFDPKYNSLNDTEIKEYNFRVSKGLDE
;
A
#
# COMPACT_ATOMS: atom_id res chain seq x y z
N LEU A 1 -5.71 2.90 19.55
CA LEU A 1 -4.81 4.02 19.89
C LEU A 1 -4.53 4.07 21.40
N GLU A 2 -5.53 4.02 22.26
CA GLU A 2 -5.38 4.03 23.74
C GLU A 2 -4.32 3.03 24.25
N SER A 3 -4.20 1.86 23.63
CA SER A 3 -3.20 0.86 24.01
C SER A 3 -1.77 1.31 23.68
N ILE A 4 -1.61 2.09 22.63
CA ILE A 4 -0.30 2.63 22.19
C ILE A 4 0.08 3.81 23.10
N GLU A 5 -0.86 4.68 23.41
CA GLU A 5 -0.68 5.80 24.33
C GLU A 5 -0.29 5.29 25.72
N ARG A 6 -1.04 4.30 26.23
CA ARG A 6 -0.71 3.66 27.51
C ARG A 6 0.68 3.04 27.52
N TRP A 7 1.05 2.34 26.44
CA TRP A 7 2.38 1.74 26.34
C TRP A 7 3.48 2.81 26.37
N GLN A 8 3.27 3.94 25.71
CA GLN A 8 4.22 5.05 25.67
C GLN A 8 4.36 5.73 27.03
N ASP A 9 3.27 5.88 27.79
CA ASP A 9 3.28 6.37 29.16
C ASP A 9 4.07 5.44 30.11
N GLU A 10 3.91 4.12 29.92
CA GLU A 10 4.64 3.10 30.68
C GLU A 10 6.11 3.01 30.28
N ASN A 11 6.49 3.50 29.10
CA ASN A 11 7.85 3.42 28.53
C ASN A 11 8.36 4.78 28.05
N PRO A 12 8.50 5.77 28.93
CA PRO A 12 8.76 7.17 28.54
C PRO A 12 10.12 7.43 27.88
N THR A 13 11.05 6.47 27.95
CA THR A 13 12.37 6.54 27.31
C THR A 13 12.41 5.88 25.93
N GLN A 14 11.33 5.24 25.53
CA GLN A 14 11.20 4.55 24.24
C GLN A 14 10.29 5.36 23.31
N VAL A 15 10.63 5.38 22.02
CA VAL A 15 9.85 6.07 20.99
C VAL A 15 9.28 5.05 20.02
N ILE A 16 8.00 5.15 19.75
CA ILE A 16 7.36 4.38 18.69
C ILE A 16 7.60 5.13 17.37
N ASP A 17 8.48 4.61 16.52
CA ASP A 17 8.79 5.20 15.22
C ASP A 17 7.70 4.88 14.17
N SER A 18 7.17 3.67 14.19
CA SER A 18 6.22 3.22 13.18
C SER A 18 5.17 2.27 13.76
N VAL A 19 3.93 2.40 13.28
CA VAL A 19 2.81 1.50 13.61
C VAL A 19 2.25 0.90 12.32
N PHE A 20 2.07 -0.42 12.31
CA PHE A 20 1.56 -1.17 11.19
C PHE A 20 0.15 -1.68 11.48
N TYR A 21 -0.79 -1.37 10.60
CA TYR A 21 -2.19 -1.80 10.67
C TYR A 21 -2.46 -2.85 9.59
N ASP A 22 -2.58 -4.10 9.97
CA ASP A 22 -2.85 -5.22 9.05
C ASP A 22 -4.26 -5.77 9.29
N TYR A 23 -5.20 -5.36 8.56
CA TYR A 23 -5.34 -4.34 7.49
C TYR A 23 -6.58 -3.48 7.76
N LEU A 24 -6.78 -2.38 7.02
CA LEU A 24 -7.80 -1.37 7.30
C LEU A 24 -9.21 -1.97 7.47
N GLN A 25 -9.58 -2.96 6.65
CA GLN A 25 -10.90 -3.60 6.69
C GLN A 25 -11.15 -4.47 7.94
N LYS A 26 -10.16 -4.67 8.81
CA LYS A 26 -10.35 -5.29 10.14
C LYS A 26 -11.02 -4.36 11.14
N PHE A 27 -10.90 -3.06 10.94
CA PHE A 27 -11.62 -2.08 11.72
C PHE A 27 -13.09 -2.09 11.30
N ARG A 28 -13.97 -2.50 12.20
CA ARG A 28 -15.40 -2.61 11.89
C ARG A 28 -16.12 -1.33 12.32
N PRO A 29 -16.95 -0.73 11.45
CA PRO A 29 -17.79 0.39 11.85
C PRO A 29 -18.82 -0.07 12.89
N PRO A 30 -19.23 0.82 13.80
CA PRO A 30 -20.44 0.63 14.60
C PRO A 30 -21.64 0.39 13.67
N SER A 31 -22.63 -0.37 14.14
CA SER A 31 -23.76 -0.87 13.35
C SER A 31 -24.63 0.18 12.62
N HIS A 32 -24.40 1.47 12.85
CA HIS A 32 -25.22 2.57 12.32
C HIS A 32 -24.45 3.64 11.55
N SER A 33 -23.14 3.49 11.34
CA SER A 33 -22.33 4.45 10.58
C SER A 33 -22.17 4.02 9.12
N GLY A 34 -22.23 5.00 8.22
CA GLY A 34 -21.87 4.77 6.81
C GLY A 34 -20.40 4.35 6.69
N MET A 35 -20.13 3.33 5.87
CA MET A 35 -18.78 2.78 5.69
C MET A 35 -17.76 3.85 5.25
N VAL A 36 -18.15 4.71 4.32
CA VAL A 36 -17.28 5.78 3.77
C VAL A 36 -16.91 6.78 4.85
N GLU A 37 -17.91 7.25 5.60
CA GLU A 37 -17.71 8.19 6.69
C GLU A 37 -16.82 7.58 7.80
N TYR A 38 -17.08 6.34 8.18
CA TYR A 38 -16.30 5.66 9.20
C TYR A 38 -14.81 5.57 8.82
N TYR A 39 -14.51 5.09 7.61
CA TYR A 39 -13.11 4.98 7.19
C TYR A 39 -12.47 6.34 6.94
N GLY A 40 -13.25 7.35 6.54
CA GLY A 40 -12.80 8.73 6.48
C GLY A 40 -12.33 9.24 7.83
N ASN A 41 -13.16 9.07 8.85
CA ASN A 41 -12.84 9.47 10.21
C ASN A 41 -11.67 8.66 10.79
N LEU A 42 -11.60 7.36 10.52
CA LEU A 42 -10.50 6.52 10.94
C LEU A 42 -9.16 6.98 10.33
N MET A 43 -9.12 7.21 9.03
CA MET A 43 -7.90 7.68 8.34
C MET A 43 -7.47 9.06 8.84
N ASN A 44 -8.42 9.97 9.06
CA ASN A 44 -8.13 11.27 9.66
C ASN A 44 -7.56 11.13 11.08
N THR A 45 -8.14 10.24 11.89
CA THR A 45 -7.64 9.96 13.25
C THR A 45 -6.21 9.41 13.23
N LEU A 46 -5.93 8.46 12.35
CA LEU A 46 -4.58 7.89 12.18
C LEU A 46 -3.58 8.95 11.71
N TRP A 47 -3.98 9.81 10.78
CA TRP A 47 -3.14 10.90 10.29
C TRP A 47 -2.83 11.93 11.39
N THR A 48 -3.85 12.38 12.14
CA THR A 48 -3.69 13.33 13.25
C THR A 48 -2.79 12.72 14.33
N TRP A 49 -3.09 11.49 14.74
CA TRP A 49 -2.30 10.80 15.75
C TRP A 49 -0.83 10.62 15.33
N GLY A 50 -0.58 10.20 14.08
CA GLY A 50 0.78 10.08 13.55
C GLY A 50 1.53 11.42 13.55
N SER A 51 0.83 12.53 13.28
CA SER A 51 1.39 13.87 13.33
C SER A 51 1.73 14.31 14.76
N ASP A 52 0.80 14.09 15.71
CA ASP A 52 0.94 14.52 17.10
C ASP A 52 2.09 13.77 17.82
N PHE A 53 2.25 12.48 17.53
CA PHE A 53 3.30 11.64 18.14
C PHE A 53 4.54 11.46 17.25
N MET A 54 4.61 12.13 16.11
CA MET A 54 5.70 12.00 15.11
C MET A 54 5.95 10.55 14.70
N THR A 55 4.89 9.76 14.60
CA THR A 55 4.90 8.32 14.30
C THR A 55 4.47 8.07 12.87
N ARG A 56 5.11 7.14 12.18
CA ARG A 56 4.70 6.71 10.85
C ARG A 56 3.60 5.66 10.94
N ASN A 57 2.47 5.92 10.29
CA ASN A 57 1.39 4.95 10.16
C ASN A 57 1.48 4.23 8.82
N VAL A 58 1.64 2.91 8.86
CA VAL A 58 1.64 2.05 7.67
C VAL A 58 0.36 1.22 7.67
N VAL A 59 -0.51 1.47 6.72
CA VAL A 59 -1.85 0.87 6.67
C VAL A 59 -1.96 -0.06 5.47
N GLY A 60 -2.16 -1.35 5.73
CA GLY A 60 -2.49 -2.32 4.71
C GLY A 60 -3.93 -2.12 4.23
N VAL A 61 -4.14 -2.16 2.91
CA VAL A 61 -5.47 -2.04 2.29
C VAL A 61 -5.63 -3.10 1.22
N GLN A 62 -6.77 -3.76 1.22
CA GLN A 62 -7.09 -4.74 0.19
C GLN A 62 -7.57 -4.04 -1.08
N ALA A 63 -7.00 -4.40 -2.22
CA ALA A 63 -7.48 -3.96 -3.52
C ALA A 63 -8.81 -4.63 -3.90
N LYS A 64 -9.58 -3.98 -4.77
CA LYS A 64 -10.80 -4.55 -5.34
C LYS A 64 -10.47 -5.75 -6.22
N ARG A 65 -11.37 -6.74 -6.27
CA ARG A 65 -11.18 -7.97 -7.06
C ARG A 65 -11.16 -7.73 -8.56
N GLU A 66 -11.76 -6.64 -9.04
CA GLU A 66 -11.79 -6.25 -10.45
C GLU A 66 -10.39 -6.04 -11.03
N VAL A 67 -9.39 -5.74 -10.19
CA VAL A 67 -7.98 -5.65 -10.60
C VAL A 67 -7.49 -6.93 -11.24
N ASP A 68 -7.93 -8.09 -10.73
CA ASP A 68 -7.49 -9.40 -11.21
C ASP A 68 -7.97 -9.70 -12.64
N THR A 69 -9.00 -8.99 -13.12
CA THR A 69 -9.56 -9.18 -14.48
C THR A 69 -8.76 -8.44 -15.55
N ARG A 70 -7.94 -7.47 -15.19
CA ARG A 70 -7.14 -6.66 -16.13
C ARG A 70 -6.03 -7.47 -16.79
N ASP A 71 -5.59 -7.04 -17.95
CA ASP A 71 -4.42 -7.61 -18.64
C ASP A 71 -3.15 -7.46 -17.78
N THR A 72 -2.98 -6.31 -17.16
CA THR A 72 -1.91 -6.02 -16.20
C THR A 72 -2.54 -5.76 -14.83
N PRO A 73 -2.56 -6.75 -13.93
CA PRO A 73 -3.28 -6.65 -12.65
C PRO A 73 -2.45 -5.92 -11.58
N ILE A 74 -2.04 -4.70 -11.88
CA ILE A 74 -1.39 -3.81 -10.91
C ILE A 74 -2.48 -2.94 -10.29
N PRO A 75 -2.69 -2.98 -8.96
CA PRO A 75 -3.64 -2.08 -8.33
C PRO A 75 -3.20 -0.63 -8.48
N LEU A 76 -4.10 0.18 -9.00
CA LEU A 76 -3.95 1.64 -9.07
C LEU A 76 -4.51 2.27 -7.78
N MET A 77 -4.32 3.58 -7.65
CA MET A 77 -4.73 4.30 -6.45
C MET A 77 -6.25 4.24 -6.19
N ASP A 78 -7.05 4.21 -7.27
CA ASP A 78 -8.52 4.11 -7.23
C ASP A 78 -9.04 2.68 -7.06
N ASP A 79 -8.17 1.68 -7.02
CA ASP A 79 -8.54 0.28 -6.80
C ASP A 79 -8.62 -0.10 -5.31
N GLY A 80 -8.12 0.72 -4.41
CA GLY A 80 -8.35 0.53 -2.99
C GLY A 80 -9.84 0.65 -2.64
N GLN A 81 -10.34 -0.16 -1.73
CA GLN A 81 -11.63 0.14 -1.12
C GLN A 81 -11.52 1.49 -0.41
N TRP A 82 -12.49 2.39 -0.63
CA TRP A 82 -12.48 3.78 -0.12
C TRP A 82 -11.29 4.61 -0.64
N SER A 83 -10.96 4.45 -1.90
CA SER A 83 -9.79 5.05 -2.57
C SER A 83 -9.67 6.56 -2.39
N SER A 84 -10.75 7.32 -2.47
CA SER A 84 -10.72 8.78 -2.26
C SER A 84 -10.19 9.18 -0.88
N THR A 85 -10.56 8.43 0.15
CA THR A 85 -10.07 8.66 1.51
C THR A 85 -8.59 8.31 1.65
N ILE A 86 -8.18 7.16 1.07
CA ILE A 86 -6.77 6.73 1.07
C ILE A 86 -5.92 7.77 0.33
N GLU A 87 -6.39 8.22 -0.83
CA GLU A 87 -5.71 9.26 -1.60
C GLU A 87 -5.54 10.55 -0.80
N GLN A 88 -6.56 10.98 -0.11
CA GLN A 88 -6.55 12.24 0.63
C GLN A 88 -5.55 12.24 1.80
N PHE A 89 -5.55 11.19 2.61
CA PHE A 89 -4.79 11.14 3.87
C PHE A 89 -3.41 10.50 3.78
N SER A 90 -3.09 9.75 2.71
CA SER A 90 -1.78 9.11 2.60
C SER A 90 -0.71 10.05 2.02
N ASP A 91 0.51 9.93 2.52
CA ASP A 91 1.69 10.60 1.97
C ASP A 91 2.34 9.78 0.85
N ALA A 92 2.18 8.47 0.89
CA ALA A 92 2.60 7.55 -0.17
C ALA A 92 1.60 6.40 -0.30
N VAL A 93 1.42 5.91 -1.53
CA VAL A 93 0.62 4.72 -1.83
C VAL A 93 1.48 3.75 -2.64
N LEU A 94 1.68 2.56 -2.07
CA LEU A 94 2.42 1.47 -2.68
C LEU A 94 1.49 0.29 -2.93
N SER A 95 1.49 -0.22 -4.15
CA SER A 95 0.80 -1.45 -4.52
C SER A 95 1.80 -2.59 -4.61
N LEU A 96 1.47 -3.73 -4.02
CA LEU A 96 2.30 -4.92 -4.00
C LEU A 96 1.63 -6.02 -4.83
N VAL A 97 2.35 -6.55 -5.80
CA VAL A 97 1.84 -7.60 -6.70
C VAL A 97 2.85 -8.74 -6.80
N ARG A 98 2.34 -9.96 -6.70
CA ARG A 98 3.09 -11.19 -6.94
C ARG A 98 2.67 -11.79 -8.28
N PRO A 99 3.40 -11.55 -9.38
CA PRO A 99 2.99 -11.99 -10.71
C PRO A 99 2.80 -13.49 -10.84
N CYS A 100 3.55 -14.28 -10.07
CA CYS A 100 3.43 -15.75 -10.10
C CYS A 100 2.07 -16.30 -9.63
N LEU A 101 1.23 -15.46 -9.01
CA LEU A 101 -0.13 -15.85 -8.60
C LEU A 101 -1.15 -15.66 -9.73
N TYR A 102 -0.75 -15.04 -10.84
CA TYR A 102 -1.61 -14.79 -11.99
C TYR A 102 -1.31 -15.75 -13.13
N PRO A 103 -2.28 -16.03 -14.02
CA PRO A 103 -2.08 -16.82 -15.23
C PRO A 103 -0.99 -16.22 -16.12
N SER A 104 -0.30 -17.06 -16.87
CA SER A 104 0.72 -16.66 -17.86
C SER A 104 0.20 -15.77 -19.00
N THR A 105 -1.13 -15.69 -19.16
CA THR A 105 -1.80 -14.80 -20.12
C THR A 105 -1.77 -13.34 -19.74
N LYS A 106 -1.43 -13.00 -18.46
CA LYS A 106 -1.31 -11.62 -18.03
C LYS A 106 -0.05 -10.98 -18.59
N LYS A 107 -0.14 -9.68 -18.89
CA LYS A 107 0.96 -8.90 -19.46
C LYS A 107 1.77 -8.24 -18.36
N TRP A 108 3.06 -8.37 -18.47
CA TRP A 108 4.03 -7.73 -17.58
C TRP A 108 5.13 -7.09 -18.42
N ASP A 109 5.68 -5.97 -17.99
CA ASP A 109 6.72 -5.25 -18.74
C ASP A 109 8.09 -5.91 -18.68
N VAL A 110 8.23 -6.94 -17.87
CA VAL A 110 9.45 -7.73 -17.74
C VAL A 110 9.12 -9.21 -17.83
N GLU A 111 10.10 -9.98 -18.25
CA GLU A 111 9.98 -11.43 -18.21
C GLU A 111 9.89 -11.90 -16.75
N ILE A 112 8.81 -12.61 -16.43
CA ILE A 112 8.58 -13.17 -15.11
C ILE A 112 9.40 -14.47 -14.99
N SER A 113 10.60 -14.35 -14.46
CA SER A 113 11.48 -15.49 -14.21
C SER A 113 11.21 -16.09 -12.82
N GLY A 114 10.20 -16.96 -12.74
CA GLY A 114 9.97 -17.77 -11.55
C GLY A 114 9.04 -17.17 -10.50
N LYS A 115 8.98 -17.82 -9.33
CA LYS A 115 7.97 -17.58 -8.27
C LYS A 115 8.36 -16.51 -7.25
N GLN A 116 9.52 -15.90 -7.40
CA GLN A 116 10.18 -15.11 -6.36
C GLN A 116 10.22 -13.61 -6.67
N GLN A 117 9.40 -13.14 -7.60
CA GLN A 117 9.34 -11.72 -7.95
C GLN A 117 8.13 -11.05 -7.28
N LEU A 118 8.39 -9.91 -6.64
CA LEU A 118 7.40 -8.99 -6.13
C LEU A 118 7.54 -7.66 -6.86
N LEU A 119 6.47 -7.18 -7.43
CA LEU A 119 6.38 -5.84 -8.00
C LEU A 119 5.90 -4.88 -6.90
N VAL A 120 6.64 -3.81 -6.70
CA VAL A 120 6.27 -2.66 -5.88
C VAL A 120 5.98 -1.50 -6.81
N SER A 121 4.73 -1.07 -6.89
CA SER A 121 4.29 0.07 -7.70
C SER A 121 3.95 1.25 -6.80
N CYS A 122 4.60 2.39 -7.01
CA CYS A 122 4.33 3.62 -6.28
C CYS A 122 3.41 4.53 -7.10
N SER A 123 2.15 4.64 -6.72
CA SER A 123 1.16 5.48 -7.41
C SER A 123 1.05 6.89 -6.84
N LYS A 124 1.46 7.10 -5.59
CA LYS A 124 1.47 8.40 -4.92
C LYS A 124 2.69 8.55 -4.03
N ARG A 125 3.28 9.75 -4.05
CA ARG A 125 4.30 10.17 -3.10
C ARG A 125 4.29 11.71 -3.01
N LYS A 126 4.10 12.26 -1.80
CA LYS A 126 4.09 13.73 -1.60
C LYS A 126 5.47 14.34 -1.80
N LEU A 127 6.53 13.66 -1.37
CA LEU A 127 7.90 14.14 -1.46
C LEU A 127 8.72 13.22 -2.36
N GLY A 128 9.00 13.65 -3.58
CA GLY A 128 9.80 12.94 -4.57
C GLY A 128 8.99 12.33 -5.72
N PRO A 129 9.63 11.55 -6.59
CA PRO A 129 8.97 10.98 -7.76
C PRO A 129 7.92 9.95 -7.36
N ALA A 130 6.79 9.97 -8.07
CA ALA A 130 5.74 8.95 -8.02
C ALA A 130 5.63 8.28 -9.39
N ASN A 131 4.71 7.33 -9.54
CA ASN A 131 4.44 6.58 -10.77
C ASN A 131 5.68 5.81 -11.28
N PHE A 132 6.32 5.09 -10.38
CA PHE A 132 7.41 4.18 -10.71
C PHE A 132 7.11 2.75 -10.23
N ASN A 133 7.73 1.78 -10.89
CA ASN A 133 7.70 0.38 -10.54
C ASN A 133 9.11 -0.09 -10.15
N SER A 134 9.17 -0.93 -9.13
CA SER A 134 10.41 -1.58 -8.69
C SER A 134 10.17 -3.07 -8.52
N TRP A 135 11.13 -3.88 -8.92
CA TRP A 135 11.10 -5.32 -8.75
C TRP A 135 11.97 -5.73 -7.57
N VAL A 136 11.43 -6.54 -6.69
CA VAL A 136 12.12 -7.05 -5.50
C VAL A 136 12.09 -8.57 -5.53
N TYR A 137 13.19 -9.19 -5.13
CA TYR A 137 13.21 -10.63 -4.90
C TYR A 137 12.46 -10.95 -3.59
N PHE A 138 11.48 -11.82 -3.68
CA PHE A 138 10.68 -12.27 -2.55
C PHE A 138 10.78 -13.79 -2.41
N ASP A 139 11.35 -14.26 -1.30
CA ASP A 139 11.36 -15.69 -0.98
C ASP A 139 10.13 -16.06 -0.14
N PRO A 140 9.14 -16.74 -0.74
CA PRO A 140 7.92 -17.10 -0.02
C PRO A 140 8.14 -18.18 1.06
N LYS A 141 9.25 -18.93 1.01
CA LYS A 141 9.58 -19.95 1.98
C LYS A 141 9.97 -19.34 3.33
N TYR A 142 10.71 -18.25 3.28
CA TYR A 142 11.22 -17.57 4.47
C TYR A 142 10.52 -16.22 4.70
N ASN A 143 9.56 -15.87 3.85
CA ASN A 143 8.88 -14.56 3.86
C ASN A 143 9.87 -13.38 3.89
N SER A 144 10.97 -13.51 3.15
CA SER A 144 12.05 -12.55 3.13
C SER A 144 12.10 -11.77 1.82
N LEU A 145 12.45 -10.50 1.93
CA LEU A 145 12.73 -9.61 0.81
C LEU A 145 14.25 -9.43 0.71
N ASN A 146 14.80 -9.64 -0.46
CA ASN A 146 16.22 -9.44 -0.73
C ASN A 146 16.38 -8.37 -1.81
N ASP A 147 17.38 -7.51 -1.65
CA ASP A 147 17.82 -6.58 -2.68
C ASP A 147 18.49 -7.36 -3.82
N THR A 148 17.72 -7.75 -4.82
CA THR A 148 18.26 -8.00 -6.13
C THR A 148 18.37 -6.66 -6.83
N GLU A 149 19.35 -6.49 -7.75
CA GLU A 149 19.55 -5.26 -8.51
C GLU A 149 18.22 -4.59 -8.85
N ILE A 150 17.95 -3.47 -8.20
CA ILE A 150 16.75 -2.67 -8.43
C ILE A 150 16.88 -2.13 -9.84
N LYS A 151 16.27 -2.79 -10.81
CA LYS A 151 16.08 -2.23 -12.12
C LYS A 151 14.91 -1.27 -12.00
N GLU A 152 15.19 0.01 -11.89
CA GLU A 152 14.19 1.07 -12.01
C GLU A 152 13.62 1.05 -13.42
N TYR A 153 12.44 0.49 -13.56
CA TYR A 153 11.67 0.61 -14.78
C TYR A 153 10.76 1.82 -14.63
N ASN A 154 11.07 2.90 -15.37
CA ASN A 154 10.16 4.02 -15.54
C ASN A 154 8.96 3.54 -16.35
N PHE A 155 7.90 3.12 -15.68
CA PHE A 155 6.61 2.85 -16.29
C PHE A 155 5.96 4.18 -16.65
N ARG A 156 6.11 4.62 -17.87
CA ARG A 156 5.18 5.57 -18.47
C ARG A 156 3.88 4.81 -18.69
N VAL A 157 2.92 4.98 -17.77
CA VAL A 157 1.53 4.71 -18.11
C VAL A 157 1.24 5.63 -19.30
N SER A 158 1.22 5.08 -20.49
CA SER A 158 0.69 5.73 -21.66
C SER A 158 -0.82 5.89 -21.44
N LYS A 159 -1.24 6.90 -20.69
CA LYS A 159 -2.51 7.54 -20.98
C LYS A 159 -2.30 8.07 -22.38
N GLY A 160 -3.03 7.51 -23.34
CA GLY A 160 -3.00 7.99 -24.70
C GLY A 160 -3.14 9.52 -24.72
N LEU A 161 -2.05 10.14 -24.99
CA LEU A 161 -1.91 11.48 -25.50
C LEU A 161 -0.93 11.32 -26.66
N ASP A 162 -1.45 10.70 -27.73
CA ASP A 162 -1.02 11.06 -29.07
C ASP A 162 -1.59 12.49 -29.30
N GLU A 163 -0.70 13.47 -29.17
CA GLU A 163 -0.49 14.62 -30.04
C GLU A 163 0.52 15.56 -29.39
#